data_67ac10dd9eaf571beb26fedd96607438
#
_entry.id   67ac10dd9eaf571beb26fedd96607438
#
_cell.length_a   1.000
_cell.length_b   1.000
_cell.length_c   1.000
_cell.angle_alpha   90.00
_cell.angle_beta   90.00
_cell.angle_gamma   90.00
#
_symmetry.space_group_name_H-M   'P 1'
#
loop_
_entity.id
_entity.type
_entity.pdbx_description
1 polymer ?
#
loop_
_entity_poly.entity_id
_entity_poly.type
_entity_poly.pdbx_seq_one_letter_code
_entity_poly.pdbx_strand_id
1 'polypeptide(L)'
;MSSSIFAAVELAPRDPILGLNEAFNADTRSTKVNLGVGVYFDDNGKIPLLGAVRAAEKARLEAAPPRGYQPIEGPVAYATAVQNLLFGADSAIIRDGRVVTAQALGGTGALRIGADLIKRIVPDTTVYISDPSWENHRALFEAAGFPVDTYPYYDPATRGANAEAMIAKLNTLPAGSVIVLHACCHNPTGADLTEAQWAEVVKACAARGLIPFLDMAYQGFADGIEPDAVAVNLFSASGLSFFVSSSFSKSFSLYGERVGALSIVTQSKDESTRVLSQLKRVIRTNYSNPPIHGGAIVAAVLSTPALRAEWEAELAGMRDRIRAMRTGLVEQLAARKVDQDFSFVIKQRGMFSYTGLTTAQVERMKEEFGIYAVGTGRICLAALNTKNLDYVADAIAAVINA
;
A
#
# COMPACT_ATOMS: atom_id res chain seq x y z
N MET A 1 22.84 9.28 -43.52
CA MET A 1 23.13 9.28 -42.09
C MET A 1 22.00 8.48 -41.41
N SER A 2 22.31 7.38 -40.75
CA SER A 2 21.27 6.64 -40.01
C SER A 2 20.86 7.49 -38.83
N SER A 3 19.59 7.86 -38.72
CA SER A 3 19.06 8.51 -37.53
C SER A 3 19.17 7.55 -36.34
N SER A 4 19.62 8.04 -35.17
CA SER A 4 19.62 7.24 -33.93
C SER A 4 18.23 6.66 -33.70
N ILE A 5 18.14 5.41 -33.23
CA ILE A 5 16.86 4.79 -32.81
C ILE A 5 16.20 5.53 -31.65
N PHE A 6 16.96 6.37 -30.94
CA PHE A 6 16.49 7.18 -29.81
C PHE A 6 16.04 8.58 -30.22
N ALA A 7 16.18 8.96 -31.52
CA ALA A 7 15.88 10.33 -31.98
C ALA A 7 14.39 10.74 -31.79
N ALA A 8 13.49 9.74 -31.74
CA ALA A 8 12.05 9.96 -31.55
C ALA A 8 11.61 9.77 -30.09
N VAL A 9 12.53 9.54 -29.14
CA VAL A 9 12.18 9.35 -27.72
C VAL A 9 11.90 10.72 -27.11
N GLU A 10 10.67 10.90 -26.64
CA GLU A 10 10.25 12.09 -25.93
C GLU A 10 10.67 12.05 -24.45
N LEU A 11 10.88 13.21 -23.83
CA LEU A 11 11.14 13.30 -22.41
C LEU A 11 9.86 12.96 -21.63
N ALA A 12 9.92 11.91 -20.80
CA ALA A 12 8.79 11.52 -19.96
C ALA A 12 8.49 12.60 -18.91
N PRO A 13 7.21 12.80 -18.54
CA PRO A 13 6.86 13.67 -17.42
C PRO A 13 7.51 13.17 -16.13
N ARG A 14 7.81 14.08 -15.21
CA ARG A 14 8.33 13.71 -13.88
C ARG A 14 7.26 12.96 -13.09
N ASP A 15 7.69 11.92 -12.37
CA ASP A 15 6.82 11.25 -11.40
C ASP A 15 6.33 12.25 -10.35
N PRO A 16 5.02 12.31 -10.05
CA PRO A 16 4.46 13.35 -9.17
C PRO A 16 4.95 13.24 -7.72
N ILE A 17 5.41 12.07 -7.26
CA ILE A 17 5.91 11.85 -5.90
C ILE A 17 7.44 11.93 -5.86
N LEU A 18 8.12 11.19 -6.74
CA LEU A 18 9.58 11.19 -6.79
C LEU A 18 10.12 12.56 -7.23
N GLY A 19 9.47 13.21 -8.20
CA GLY A 19 9.82 14.58 -8.62
C GLY A 19 9.62 15.61 -7.51
N LEU A 20 8.62 15.42 -6.63
CA LEU A 20 8.43 16.26 -5.45
C LEU A 20 9.58 16.07 -4.43
N ASN A 21 10.03 14.84 -4.24
CA ASN A 21 11.15 14.53 -3.37
C ASN A 21 12.48 15.10 -3.91
N GLU A 22 12.70 15.07 -5.23
CA GLU A 22 13.84 15.71 -5.88
C GLU A 22 13.83 17.24 -5.62
N ALA A 23 12.67 17.88 -5.80
CA ALA A 23 12.49 19.29 -5.53
C ALA A 23 12.74 19.64 -4.06
N PHE A 24 12.23 18.82 -3.13
CA PHE A 24 12.52 18.98 -1.70
C PHE A 24 14.01 18.87 -1.38
N ASN A 25 14.71 17.93 -1.97
CA ASN A 25 16.14 17.74 -1.74
C ASN A 25 16.97 18.90 -2.30
N ALA A 26 16.56 19.48 -3.41
CA ALA A 26 17.21 20.63 -4.05
C ALA A 26 16.94 21.96 -3.32
N ASP A 27 15.90 22.06 -2.51
CA ASP A 27 15.58 23.25 -1.72
C ASP A 27 16.62 23.47 -0.62
N THR A 28 17.19 24.66 -0.55
CA THR A 28 18.26 25.01 0.41
C THR A 28 17.75 25.61 1.71
N ARG A 29 16.43 25.83 1.85
CA ARG A 29 15.83 26.38 3.08
C ARG A 29 16.07 25.45 4.28
N SER A 30 16.35 26.06 5.42
CA SER A 30 16.56 25.31 6.68
C SER A 30 15.25 24.79 7.28
N THR A 31 14.15 25.49 7.03
CA THR A 31 12.80 25.17 7.50
C THR A 31 11.97 24.59 6.36
N LYS A 32 12.21 23.34 5.97
CA LYS A 32 11.43 22.66 4.93
C LYS A 32 10.88 21.34 5.45
N VAL A 33 9.69 20.96 5.00
CA VAL A 33 9.00 19.74 5.42
C VAL A 33 8.50 18.95 4.21
N ASN A 34 8.80 17.66 4.13
CA ASN A 34 8.31 16.79 3.07
C ASN A 34 7.12 15.95 3.57
N LEU A 35 5.93 16.30 3.10
CA LEU A 35 4.67 15.59 3.35
C LEU A 35 4.19 14.81 2.11
N GLY A 36 4.96 14.80 1.03
CA GLY A 36 4.60 14.13 -0.23
C GLY A 36 4.96 12.66 -0.25
N VAL A 37 6.04 12.24 0.39
CA VAL A 37 6.54 10.86 0.34
C VAL A 37 5.85 9.98 1.36
N GLY A 38 5.41 8.79 0.94
CA GLY A 38 4.76 7.78 1.79
C GLY A 38 5.74 6.96 2.62
N VAL A 39 6.50 7.61 3.48
CA VAL A 39 7.49 7.01 4.38
C VAL A 39 7.18 7.42 5.81
N TYR A 40 7.33 6.49 6.74
CA TYR A 40 7.25 6.77 8.16
C TYR A 40 8.58 7.37 8.65
N PHE A 41 8.49 8.48 9.37
CA PHE A 41 9.62 9.06 10.11
C PHE A 41 9.30 9.09 11.60
N ASP A 42 10.31 8.86 12.41
CA ASP A 42 10.23 9.01 13.87
C ASP A 42 10.17 10.50 14.28
N ASP A 43 10.09 10.77 15.57
CA ASP A 43 10.04 12.14 16.10
C ASP A 43 11.34 12.94 15.87
N ASN A 44 12.42 12.28 15.47
CA ASN A 44 13.67 12.89 15.06
C ASN A 44 13.79 13.08 13.54
N GLY A 45 12.72 12.78 12.78
CA GLY A 45 12.71 12.87 11.31
C GLY A 45 13.56 11.80 10.63
N LYS A 46 13.74 10.63 11.27
CA LYS A 46 14.50 9.51 10.72
C LYS A 46 13.60 8.31 10.45
N ILE A 47 13.94 7.52 9.44
CA ILE A 47 13.35 6.21 9.22
C ILE A 47 13.89 5.27 10.29
N PRO A 48 13.04 4.67 11.16
CA PRO A 48 13.52 3.78 12.21
C PRO A 48 14.03 2.46 11.62
N LEU A 49 15.11 1.94 12.18
CA LEU A 49 15.48 0.54 12.04
C LEU A 49 14.89 -0.23 13.22
N LEU A 50 13.88 -1.06 12.94
CA LEU A 50 13.15 -1.80 13.97
C LEU A 50 14.07 -2.78 14.71
N GLY A 51 13.89 -2.92 16.03
CA GLY A 51 14.68 -3.82 16.88
C GLY A 51 14.54 -5.27 16.45
N ALA A 52 13.34 -5.73 16.16
CA ALA A 52 13.09 -7.08 15.65
C ALA A 52 13.80 -7.35 14.31
N VAL A 53 13.81 -6.37 13.40
CA VAL A 53 14.53 -6.45 12.11
C VAL A 53 16.03 -6.56 12.36
N ARG A 54 16.58 -5.67 13.17
CA ARG A 54 18.02 -5.66 13.52
C ARG A 54 18.46 -6.96 14.19
N ALA A 55 17.64 -7.52 15.07
CA ALA A 55 17.94 -8.80 15.71
C ALA A 55 17.96 -9.96 14.70
N ALA A 56 17.01 -10.00 13.76
CA ALA A 56 16.99 -10.98 12.69
C ALA A 56 18.19 -10.83 11.73
N GLU A 57 18.58 -9.60 11.37
CA GLU A 57 19.77 -9.32 10.56
C GLU A 57 21.06 -9.82 11.24
N LYS A 58 21.21 -9.52 12.54
CA LYS A 58 22.36 -9.96 13.33
C LYS A 58 22.45 -11.48 13.37
N ALA A 59 21.37 -12.17 13.69
CA ALA A 59 21.32 -13.63 13.72
C ALA A 59 21.66 -14.24 12.35
N ARG A 60 21.18 -13.63 11.26
CA ARG A 60 21.50 -14.07 9.91
C ARG A 60 22.97 -13.85 9.55
N LEU A 61 23.58 -12.74 9.97
CA LEU A 61 24.98 -12.47 9.75
C LEU A 61 25.86 -13.50 10.47
N GLU A 62 25.53 -13.82 11.72
CA GLU A 62 26.25 -14.80 12.55
C GLU A 62 26.13 -16.23 11.98
N ALA A 63 24.92 -16.59 11.47
CA ALA A 63 24.71 -17.90 10.86
C ALA A 63 25.40 -18.06 9.49
N ALA A 64 25.78 -16.96 8.84
CA ALA A 64 26.49 -16.91 7.54
C ALA A 64 25.98 -17.92 6.50
N PRO A 65 24.65 -18.00 6.21
CA PRO A 65 24.10 -19.00 5.31
C PRO A 65 24.60 -18.77 3.86
N PRO A 66 24.67 -19.84 3.03
CA PRO A 66 25.05 -19.70 1.64
C PRO A 66 24.06 -18.82 0.87
N ARG A 67 24.57 -18.12 -0.17
CA ARG A 67 23.81 -17.15 -0.97
C ARG A 67 23.47 -17.69 -2.37
N GLY A 68 23.01 -18.94 -2.44
CA GLY A 68 22.56 -19.54 -3.70
C GLY A 68 21.24 -18.95 -4.19
N TYR A 69 20.90 -19.23 -5.45
CA TYR A 69 19.61 -18.83 -6.00
C TYR A 69 18.44 -19.40 -5.20
N GLN A 70 17.42 -18.59 -4.98
CA GLN A 70 16.17 -19.01 -4.35
C GLN A 70 15.30 -19.82 -5.34
N PRO A 71 14.33 -20.61 -4.86
CA PRO A 71 13.22 -21.06 -5.69
C PRO A 71 12.56 -19.89 -6.43
N ILE A 72 12.01 -20.14 -7.61
CA ILE A 72 11.38 -19.09 -8.44
C ILE A 72 10.31 -18.32 -7.65
N GLU A 73 9.50 -19.03 -6.86
CA GLU A 73 8.45 -18.47 -6.00
C GLU A 73 8.97 -17.92 -4.65
N GLY A 74 10.23 -18.10 -4.34
CA GLY A 74 10.80 -17.81 -3.03
C GLY A 74 10.74 -19.00 -2.06
N PRO A 75 11.31 -18.84 -0.84
CA PRO A 75 11.37 -19.91 0.16
C PRO A 75 9.98 -20.26 0.73
N VAL A 76 9.76 -21.55 0.99
CA VAL A 76 8.53 -22.05 1.64
C VAL A 76 8.32 -21.37 3.00
N ALA A 77 9.38 -21.19 3.80
CA ALA A 77 9.30 -20.54 5.10
C ALA A 77 8.74 -19.10 5.00
N TYR A 78 9.16 -18.35 3.97
CA TYR A 78 8.61 -17.01 3.70
C TYR A 78 7.13 -17.07 3.32
N ALA A 79 6.76 -17.96 2.39
CA ALA A 79 5.39 -18.13 1.96
C ALA A 79 4.46 -18.50 3.13
N THR A 80 4.88 -19.43 3.98
CA THR A 80 4.13 -19.84 5.19
C THR A 80 3.96 -18.68 6.17
N ALA A 81 5.02 -17.92 6.43
CA ALA A 81 4.96 -16.77 7.34
C ALA A 81 3.98 -15.69 6.83
N VAL A 82 4.01 -15.39 5.53
CA VAL A 82 3.08 -14.45 4.89
C VAL A 82 1.63 -14.95 4.92
N GLN A 83 1.41 -16.23 4.61
CA GLN A 83 0.06 -16.84 4.68
C GLN A 83 -0.51 -16.76 6.09
N ASN A 84 0.28 -17.10 7.10
CA ASN A 84 -0.15 -17.02 8.50
C ASN A 84 -0.46 -15.58 8.94
N LEU A 85 0.29 -14.60 8.43
CA LEU A 85 0.03 -13.19 8.70
C LEU A 85 -1.28 -12.70 8.08
N LEU A 86 -1.55 -13.08 6.84
CA LEU A 86 -2.71 -12.61 6.08
C LEU A 86 -4.01 -13.32 6.43
N PHE A 87 -3.95 -14.63 6.61
CA PHE A 87 -5.14 -15.49 6.68
C PHE A 87 -5.33 -16.13 8.05
N GLY A 88 -4.35 -16.01 8.95
CA GLY A 88 -4.31 -16.75 10.22
C GLY A 88 -3.79 -18.18 10.05
N ALA A 89 -2.99 -18.65 11.02
CA ALA A 89 -2.34 -19.98 10.96
C ALA A 89 -3.35 -21.13 10.88
N ASP A 90 -4.53 -20.97 11.49
CA ASP A 90 -5.60 -21.99 11.55
C ASP A 90 -6.61 -21.87 10.40
N SER A 91 -6.31 -21.05 9.38
CA SER A 91 -7.22 -20.81 8.27
C SER A 91 -7.50 -22.07 7.46
N ALA A 92 -8.78 -22.34 7.18
CA ALA A 92 -9.21 -23.46 6.37
C ALA A 92 -8.59 -23.46 4.96
N ILE A 93 -8.50 -22.29 4.33
CA ILE A 93 -7.94 -22.17 2.97
C ILE A 93 -6.45 -22.56 2.91
N ILE A 94 -5.69 -22.35 4.02
CA ILE A 94 -4.30 -22.80 4.14
C ILE A 94 -4.26 -24.32 4.31
N ARG A 95 -5.04 -24.86 5.26
CA ARG A 95 -5.09 -26.31 5.52
C ARG A 95 -5.51 -27.11 4.28
N ASP A 96 -6.44 -26.57 3.50
CA ASP A 96 -6.95 -27.19 2.28
C ASP A 96 -5.99 -27.03 1.07
N GLY A 97 -4.86 -26.33 1.25
CA GLY A 97 -3.87 -26.08 0.19
C GLY A 97 -4.38 -25.16 -0.92
N ARG A 98 -5.33 -24.28 -0.62
CA ARG A 98 -5.98 -23.36 -1.57
C ARG A 98 -5.26 -22.03 -1.74
N VAL A 99 -4.10 -21.84 -1.11
CA VAL A 99 -3.34 -20.60 -1.15
C VAL A 99 -1.99 -20.82 -1.83
N VAL A 100 -1.72 -20.01 -2.86
CA VAL A 100 -0.41 -19.87 -3.50
C VAL A 100 0.21 -18.57 -3.04
N THR A 101 1.45 -18.59 -2.56
CA THR A 101 2.18 -17.37 -2.20
C THR A 101 3.57 -17.38 -2.82
N ALA A 102 3.93 -16.28 -3.47
CA ALA A 102 5.26 -16.05 -4.03
C ALA A 102 5.86 -14.76 -3.49
N GLN A 103 7.15 -14.79 -3.14
CA GLN A 103 7.91 -13.59 -2.79
C GLN A 103 8.04 -12.70 -4.02
N ALA A 104 7.87 -11.38 -3.83
CA ALA A 104 7.92 -10.39 -4.89
C ALA A 104 8.80 -9.18 -4.53
N LEU A 105 9.12 -8.36 -5.51
CA LEU A 105 9.93 -7.13 -5.36
C LEU A 105 9.08 -5.99 -4.77
N GLY A 106 8.74 -6.09 -3.50
CA GLY A 106 7.79 -5.21 -2.82
C GLY A 106 6.36 -5.41 -3.30
N GLY A 107 5.44 -4.56 -2.82
CA GLY A 107 4.03 -4.57 -3.25
C GLY A 107 3.87 -4.30 -4.75
N THR A 108 4.64 -3.36 -5.30
CA THR A 108 4.62 -3.08 -6.75
C THR A 108 4.97 -4.31 -7.58
N GLY A 109 6.01 -5.06 -7.19
CA GLY A 109 6.36 -6.32 -7.86
C GLY A 109 5.27 -7.38 -7.72
N ALA A 110 4.60 -7.46 -6.56
CA ALA A 110 3.47 -8.37 -6.35
C ALA A 110 2.27 -8.02 -7.25
N LEU A 111 1.89 -6.75 -7.32
CA LEU A 111 0.86 -6.26 -8.24
C LEU A 111 1.23 -6.58 -9.69
N ARG A 112 2.48 -6.34 -10.08
CA ARG A 112 2.94 -6.56 -11.45
C ARG A 112 2.87 -8.04 -11.87
N ILE A 113 3.42 -8.96 -11.08
CA ILE A 113 3.36 -10.39 -11.43
C ILE A 113 1.93 -10.93 -11.37
N GLY A 114 1.07 -10.36 -10.49
CA GLY A 114 -0.36 -10.64 -10.48
C GLY A 114 -1.06 -10.17 -11.76
N ALA A 115 -0.80 -8.94 -12.19
CA ALA A 115 -1.32 -8.39 -13.43
C ALA A 115 -0.88 -9.22 -14.66
N ASP A 116 0.41 -9.56 -14.76
CA ASP A 116 0.94 -10.38 -15.84
C ASP A 116 0.32 -11.80 -15.85
N LEU A 117 0.04 -12.37 -14.67
CA LEU A 117 -0.67 -13.66 -14.58
C LEU A 117 -2.12 -13.53 -15.03
N ILE A 118 -2.84 -12.49 -14.57
CA ILE A 118 -4.23 -12.24 -14.98
C ILE A 118 -4.30 -12.02 -16.48
N LYS A 119 -3.35 -11.28 -17.07
CA LYS A 119 -3.30 -11.05 -18.54
C LYS A 119 -3.19 -12.35 -19.34
N ARG A 120 -2.55 -13.37 -18.79
CA ARG A 120 -2.48 -14.70 -19.40
C ARG A 120 -3.77 -15.51 -19.30
N ILE A 121 -4.54 -15.29 -18.22
CA ILE A 121 -5.75 -16.06 -17.91
C ILE A 121 -7.00 -15.41 -18.50
N VAL A 122 -7.09 -14.06 -18.39
CA VAL A 122 -8.25 -13.25 -18.82
C VAL A 122 -7.75 -12.04 -19.62
N PRO A 123 -7.25 -12.25 -20.85
CA PRO A 123 -6.50 -11.22 -21.62
C PRO A 123 -7.31 -9.97 -21.96
N ASP A 124 -8.64 -10.11 -22.13
CA ASP A 124 -9.50 -9.05 -22.65
C ASP A 124 -10.34 -8.34 -21.55
N THR A 125 -9.94 -8.52 -20.28
CA THR A 125 -10.65 -7.89 -19.16
C THR A 125 -10.24 -6.43 -18.97
N THR A 126 -11.13 -5.66 -18.34
CA THR A 126 -10.86 -4.31 -17.84
C THR A 126 -10.51 -4.36 -16.35
N VAL A 127 -9.54 -3.56 -15.95
CA VAL A 127 -9.17 -3.37 -14.55
C VAL A 127 -9.81 -2.10 -14.03
N TYR A 128 -10.48 -2.18 -12.88
CA TYR A 128 -11.10 -1.04 -12.22
C TYR A 128 -10.35 -0.71 -10.93
N ILE A 129 -9.96 0.54 -10.78
CA ILE A 129 -9.29 1.07 -9.60
C ILE A 129 -10.19 2.10 -8.90
N SER A 130 -9.94 2.40 -7.63
CA SER A 130 -10.68 3.43 -6.90
C SER A 130 -10.44 4.83 -7.50
N ASP A 131 -11.42 5.72 -7.38
CA ASP A 131 -11.26 7.15 -7.71
C ASP A 131 -11.42 7.98 -6.41
N PRO A 132 -10.32 8.63 -5.94
CA PRO A 132 -8.93 8.52 -6.37
C PRO A 132 -8.28 7.18 -5.97
N SER A 133 -7.12 6.89 -6.56
CA SER A 133 -6.30 5.72 -6.24
C SER A 133 -4.83 6.12 -6.08
N TRP A 134 -3.99 5.20 -5.61
CA TRP A 134 -2.56 5.34 -5.75
C TRP A 134 -2.22 5.38 -7.25
N GLU A 135 -1.56 6.45 -7.67
CA GLU A 135 -1.32 6.75 -9.09
C GLU A 135 -0.64 5.62 -9.86
N ASN A 136 0.21 4.85 -9.18
CA ASN A 136 0.92 3.74 -9.81
C ASN A 136 0.01 2.53 -10.12
N HIS A 137 -1.18 2.42 -9.53
CA HIS A 137 -2.13 1.36 -9.92
C HIS A 137 -2.47 1.45 -11.40
N ARG A 138 -2.87 2.63 -11.89
CA ARG A 138 -3.19 2.84 -13.32
C ARG A 138 -2.00 2.50 -14.19
N ALA A 139 -0.85 3.12 -13.95
CA ALA A 139 0.34 2.95 -14.75
C ALA A 139 0.81 1.48 -14.82
N LEU A 140 0.71 0.75 -13.70
CA LEU A 140 1.13 -0.64 -13.61
C LEU A 140 0.23 -1.57 -14.45
N PHE A 141 -1.10 -1.42 -14.34
CA PHE A 141 -2.03 -2.28 -15.07
C PHE A 141 -2.08 -1.92 -16.56
N GLU A 142 -1.98 -0.64 -16.92
CA GLU A 142 -1.82 -0.20 -18.32
C GLU A 142 -0.53 -0.75 -18.93
N ALA A 143 0.60 -0.70 -18.19
CA ALA A 143 1.87 -1.31 -18.61
C ALA A 143 1.81 -2.85 -18.72
N ALA A 144 0.88 -3.52 -18.05
CA ALA A 144 0.56 -4.92 -18.24
C ALA A 144 -0.38 -5.19 -19.42
N GLY A 145 -0.83 -4.13 -20.12
CA GLY A 145 -1.66 -4.19 -21.32
C GLY A 145 -3.15 -4.28 -21.06
N PHE A 146 -3.63 -3.81 -19.91
CA PHE A 146 -5.06 -3.73 -19.61
C PHE A 146 -5.62 -2.33 -19.89
N PRO A 147 -6.87 -2.21 -20.38
CA PRO A 147 -7.65 -1.01 -20.20
C PRO A 147 -7.94 -0.83 -18.71
N VAL A 148 -7.76 0.41 -18.21
CA VAL A 148 -7.98 0.75 -16.80
C VAL A 148 -9.05 1.84 -16.70
N ASP A 149 -10.12 1.55 -15.96
CA ASP A 149 -11.22 2.46 -15.63
C ASP A 149 -11.33 2.61 -14.11
N THR A 150 -12.28 3.40 -13.63
CA THR A 150 -12.43 3.69 -12.20
C THR A 150 -13.81 3.33 -11.66
N TYR A 151 -13.86 3.16 -10.34
CA TYR A 151 -15.10 3.15 -9.57
C TYR A 151 -15.08 4.27 -8.52
N PRO A 152 -16.23 4.91 -8.22
CA PRO A 152 -16.30 5.93 -7.18
C PRO A 152 -15.87 5.36 -5.82
N TYR A 153 -15.04 6.08 -5.09
CA TYR A 153 -14.57 5.63 -3.78
C TYR A 153 -14.65 6.71 -2.70
N TYR A 154 -14.27 7.95 -3.03
CA TYR A 154 -14.17 9.03 -2.06
C TYR A 154 -15.29 10.06 -2.28
N ASP A 155 -15.88 10.51 -1.18
CA ASP A 155 -16.85 11.59 -1.17
C ASP A 155 -16.20 12.88 -0.61
N PRO A 156 -15.98 13.90 -1.45
CA PRO A 156 -15.41 15.18 -0.99
C PRO A 156 -16.30 15.92 0.03
N ALA A 157 -17.60 15.68 0.05
CA ALA A 157 -18.51 16.35 0.96
C ALA A 157 -18.40 15.81 2.39
N THR A 158 -18.30 14.48 2.55
CA THR A 158 -18.16 13.82 3.85
C THR A 158 -16.71 13.58 4.24
N ARG A 159 -15.77 13.75 3.30
CA ARG A 159 -14.35 13.41 3.47
C ARG A 159 -14.12 11.94 3.84
N GLY A 160 -15.05 11.07 3.47
CA GLY A 160 -15.09 9.64 3.77
C GLY A 160 -15.16 8.76 2.53
N ALA A 161 -15.25 7.45 2.75
CA ALA A 161 -15.50 6.50 1.66
C ALA A 161 -16.98 6.54 1.22
N ASN A 162 -17.21 6.59 -0.10
CA ASN A 162 -18.54 6.53 -0.71
C ASN A 162 -18.89 5.09 -1.06
N ALA A 163 -19.14 4.28 -0.03
CA ALA A 163 -19.43 2.85 -0.21
C ALA A 163 -20.67 2.60 -1.07
N GLU A 164 -21.70 3.44 -0.96
CA GLU A 164 -22.94 3.31 -1.75
C GLU A 164 -22.65 3.43 -3.25
N ALA A 165 -22.00 4.51 -3.66
CA ALA A 165 -21.67 4.73 -5.07
C ALA A 165 -20.69 3.67 -5.60
N MET A 166 -19.73 3.24 -4.77
CA MET A 166 -18.81 2.14 -5.10
C MET A 166 -19.60 0.87 -5.40
N ILE A 167 -20.45 0.41 -4.47
CA ILE A 167 -21.23 -0.84 -4.59
C ILE A 167 -22.19 -0.75 -5.79
N ALA A 168 -22.85 0.39 -6.00
CA ALA A 168 -23.68 0.62 -7.15
C ALA A 168 -22.90 0.42 -8.47
N LYS A 169 -21.71 0.99 -8.58
CA LYS A 169 -20.82 0.81 -9.74
C LYS A 169 -20.40 -0.66 -9.91
N LEU A 170 -19.95 -1.33 -8.85
CA LEU A 170 -19.56 -2.74 -8.91
C LEU A 170 -20.68 -3.64 -9.45
N ASN A 171 -21.92 -3.38 -9.07
CA ASN A 171 -23.09 -4.12 -9.54
C ASN A 171 -23.39 -3.93 -11.04
N THR A 172 -22.77 -2.97 -11.71
CA THR A 172 -22.92 -2.75 -13.17
C THR A 172 -21.80 -3.34 -14.00
N LEU A 173 -20.70 -3.77 -13.37
CA LEU A 173 -19.51 -4.19 -14.09
C LEU A 173 -19.70 -5.55 -14.78
N PRO A 174 -19.06 -5.77 -15.94
CA PRO A 174 -19.06 -7.07 -16.61
C PRO A 174 -18.42 -8.15 -15.74
N ALA A 175 -18.92 -9.37 -15.83
CA ALA A 175 -18.27 -10.53 -15.21
C ALA A 175 -16.82 -10.70 -15.72
N GLY A 176 -15.91 -11.12 -14.84
CA GLY A 176 -14.49 -11.22 -15.15
C GLY A 176 -13.72 -9.92 -15.08
N SER A 177 -14.35 -8.77 -14.79
CA SER A 177 -13.64 -7.51 -14.51
C SER A 177 -12.76 -7.65 -13.27
N VAL A 178 -11.54 -7.10 -13.33
CA VAL A 178 -10.62 -7.06 -12.18
C VAL A 178 -10.88 -5.81 -11.36
N ILE A 179 -11.04 -5.98 -10.06
CA ILE A 179 -11.28 -4.87 -9.12
C ILE A 179 -10.08 -4.76 -8.17
N VAL A 180 -9.32 -3.69 -8.28
CA VAL A 180 -8.21 -3.38 -7.37
C VAL A 180 -8.76 -2.67 -6.14
N LEU A 181 -8.52 -3.24 -4.97
CA LEU A 181 -9.09 -2.81 -3.69
C LEU A 181 -7.96 -2.56 -2.69
N HIS A 182 -7.82 -1.35 -2.15
CA HIS A 182 -6.97 -1.13 -0.99
C HIS A 182 -7.59 -1.84 0.22
N ALA A 183 -6.92 -2.83 0.77
CA ALA A 183 -7.48 -3.66 1.84
C ALA A 183 -7.63 -2.91 3.16
N CYS A 184 -6.75 -1.93 3.42
CA CYS A 184 -6.79 -0.99 4.54
C CYS A 184 -5.94 0.25 4.23
N CYS A 185 -6.11 1.32 5.00
CA CYS A 185 -5.31 2.56 4.92
C CYS A 185 -5.28 3.12 3.49
N HIS A 186 -6.43 3.38 2.92
CA HIS A 186 -6.57 3.77 1.51
C HIS A 186 -5.64 4.93 1.12
N ASN A 187 -4.82 4.72 0.12
CA ASN A 187 -3.97 5.74 -0.48
C ASN A 187 -4.63 6.30 -1.77
N PRO A 188 -4.98 7.59 -1.83
CA PRO A 188 -4.43 8.73 -1.05
C PRO A 188 -5.30 9.22 0.11
N THR A 189 -6.50 8.68 0.33
CA THR A 189 -7.53 9.36 1.12
C THR A 189 -7.45 9.13 2.63
N GLY A 190 -6.92 7.99 3.06
CA GLY A 190 -7.02 7.54 4.46
C GLY A 190 -8.44 7.14 4.89
N ALA A 191 -9.41 7.22 3.99
CA ALA A 191 -10.80 6.82 4.26
C ALA A 191 -10.99 5.34 3.95
N ASP A 192 -11.30 4.53 4.96
CA ASP A 192 -11.48 3.09 4.84
C ASP A 192 -12.97 2.70 4.93
N LEU A 193 -13.30 1.57 4.33
CA LEU A 193 -14.62 0.95 4.45
C LEU A 193 -14.77 0.29 5.82
N THR A 194 -15.97 0.32 6.37
CA THR A 194 -16.33 -0.48 7.55
C THR A 194 -16.45 -1.96 7.19
N GLU A 195 -16.43 -2.84 8.20
CA GLU A 195 -16.62 -4.28 8.00
C GLU A 195 -17.95 -4.58 7.27
N ALA A 196 -19.04 -3.91 7.66
CA ALA A 196 -20.34 -4.07 7.00
C ALA A 196 -20.30 -3.65 5.53
N GLN A 197 -19.60 -2.57 5.18
CA GLN A 197 -19.41 -2.13 3.81
C GLN A 197 -18.54 -3.11 3.01
N TRP A 198 -17.50 -3.67 3.63
CA TRP A 198 -16.69 -4.74 3.03
C TRP A 198 -17.53 -5.98 2.72
N ALA A 199 -18.44 -6.38 3.61
CA ALA A 199 -19.33 -7.51 3.37
C ALA A 199 -20.22 -7.28 2.12
N GLU A 200 -20.72 -6.06 1.91
CA GLU A 200 -21.50 -5.73 0.71
C GLU A 200 -20.61 -5.69 -0.56
N VAL A 201 -19.35 -5.24 -0.46
CA VAL A 201 -18.38 -5.31 -1.58
C VAL A 201 -18.12 -6.77 -1.98
N VAL A 202 -17.88 -7.65 -1.01
CA VAL A 202 -17.69 -9.09 -1.26
C VAL A 202 -18.90 -9.70 -1.93
N LYS A 203 -20.11 -9.36 -1.46
CA LYS A 203 -21.37 -9.82 -2.04
C LYS A 203 -21.55 -9.34 -3.49
N ALA A 204 -21.24 -8.06 -3.77
CA ALA A 204 -21.28 -7.52 -5.13
C ALA A 204 -20.26 -8.24 -6.04
N CYS A 205 -19.04 -8.48 -5.57
CA CYS A 205 -18.04 -9.23 -6.33
C CYS A 205 -18.51 -10.64 -6.65
N ALA A 206 -19.12 -11.35 -5.68
CA ALA A 206 -19.65 -12.69 -5.88
C ALA A 206 -20.81 -12.70 -6.89
N ALA A 207 -21.78 -11.78 -6.72
CA ALA A 207 -22.96 -11.71 -7.58
C ALA A 207 -22.64 -11.37 -9.04
N ARG A 208 -21.56 -10.60 -9.26
CA ARG A 208 -21.14 -10.16 -10.59
C ARG A 208 -20.03 -11.01 -11.21
N GLY A 209 -19.47 -11.98 -10.47
CA GLY A 209 -18.32 -12.76 -10.94
C GLY A 209 -17.08 -11.89 -11.21
N LEU A 210 -16.83 -10.91 -10.35
CA LEU A 210 -15.66 -10.04 -10.44
C LEU A 210 -14.41 -10.73 -9.91
N ILE A 211 -13.24 -10.28 -10.30
CA ILE A 211 -11.93 -10.79 -9.87
C ILE A 211 -11.32 -9.79 -8.86
N PRO A 212 -11.43 -10.03 -7.55
CA PRO A 212 -10.85 -9.12 -6.56
C PRO A 212 -9.33 -9.21 -6.53
N PHE A 213 -8.66 -8.04 -6.50
CA PHE A 213 -7.24 -7.91 -6.28
C PHE A 213 -7.01 -6.91 -5.14
N LEU A 214 -6.75 -7.43 -3.94
CA LEU A 214 -6.52 -6.64 -2.73
C LEU A 214 -5.06 -6.17 -2.69
N ASP A 215 -4.86 -4.86 -2.42
CA ASP A 215 -3.55 -4.29 -2.14
C ASP A 215 -3.41 -4.02 -0.64
N MET A 216 -2.53 -4.79 0.01
CA MET A 216 -2.25 -4.78 1.45
C MET A 216 -0.87 -4.16 1.72
N ALA A 217 -0.72 -2.87 1.47
CA ALA A 217 0.55 -2.18 1.67
C ALA A 217 0.77 -1.66 3.09
N TYR A 218 -0.27 -1.60 3.93
CA TYR A 218 -0.27 -0.87 5.20
C TYR A 218 -0.85 -1.68 6.38
N GLN A 219 -0.84 -3.00 6.34
CA GLN A 219 -1.33 -3.84 7.44
C GLN A 219 -0.62 -3.48 8.76
N GLY A 220 -1.40 -3.23 9.81
CA GLY A 220 -0.93 -2.81 11.12
C GLY A 220 -0.91 -1.29 11.34
N PHE A 221 -1.19 -0.47 10.32
CA PHE A 221 -1.19 1.00 10.44
C PHE A 221 -2.58 1.63 10.67
N ALA A 222 -3.67 0.88 10.49
CA ALA A 222 -5.01 1.36 10.83
C ALA A 222 -5.35 1.10 12.30
N ASP A 223 -5.79 -0.10 12.63
CA ASP A 223 -6.24 -0.49 13.96
C ASP A 223 -5.45 -1.65 14.56
N GLY A 224 -4.66 -2.38 13.77
CA GLY A 224 -3.80 -3.48 14.19
C GLY A 224 -3.63 -4.53 13.10
N ILE A 225 -2.81 -5.55 13.36
CA ILE A 225 -2.51 -6.60 12.37
C ILE A 225 -3.79 -7.34 11.96
N GLU A 226 -4.55 -7.84 12.95
CA GLU A 226 -5.77 -8.61 12.71
C GLU A 226 -6.95 -7.74 12.24
N PRO A 227 -7.25 -6.59 12.87
CA PRO A 227 -8.34 -5.72 12.42
C PRO A 227 -8.14 -5.23 10.97
N ASP A 228 -6.90 -4.95 10.56
CA ASP A 228 -6.60 -4.46 9.22
C ASP A 228 -6.76 -5.54 8.14
N ALA A 229 -6.87 -6.82 8.53
CA ALA A 229 -7.11 -7.95 7.63
C ALA A 229 -8.59 -8.25 7.37
N VAL A 230 -9.54 -7.42 7.85
CA VAL A 230 -10.98 -7.66 7.74
C VAL A 230 -11.43 -7.96 6.30
N ALA A 231 -10.95 -7.18 5.32
CA ALA A 231 -11.26 -7.41 3.91
C ALA A 231 -10.78 -8.79 3.44
N VAL A 232 -9.53 -9.15 3.76
CA VAL A 232 -8.94 -10.45 3.41
C VAL A 232 -9.73 -11.60 4.04
N ASN A 233 -10.14 -11.44 5.30
CA ASN A 233 -10.92 -12.46 6.02
C ASN A 233 -12.30 -12.67 5.40
N LEU A 234 -13.00 -11.60 5.03
CA LEU A 234 -14.31 -11.67 4.40
C LEU A 234 -14.24 -12.31 3.01
N PHE A 235 -13.25 -11.95 2.19
CA PHE A 235 -13.01 -12.62 0.91
C PHE A 235 -12.62 -14.08 1.09
N SER A 236 -11.82 -14.44 2.09
CA SER A 236 -11.44 -15.81 2.40
C SER A 236 -12.64 -16.70 2.77
N ALA A 237 -13.61 -16.13 3.49
CA ALA A 237 -14.83 -16.81 3.89
C ALA A 237 -15.88 -16.90 2.77
N SER A 238 -15.77 -16.06 1.72
CA SER A 238 -16.78 -15.95 0.66
C SER A 238 -16.80 -17.10 -0.34
N GLY A 239 -15.74 -17.91 -0.39
CA GLY A 239 -15.56 -18.92 -1.42
C GLY A 239 -15.06 -18.38 -2.77
N LEU A 240 -14.84 -17.10 -2.92
CA LEU A 240 -14.27 -16.50 -4.14
C LEU A 240 -12.78 -16.84 -4.30
N SER A 241 -12.32 -16.88 -5.55
CA SER A 241 -10.90 -16.77 -5.88
C SER A 241 -10.50 -15.30 -5.93
N PHE A 242 -9.36 -14.94 -5.34
CA PHE A 242 -8.89 -13.55 -5.29
C PHE A 242 -7.38 -13.45 -5.13
N PHE A 243 -6.85 -12.26 -5.36
CA PHE A 243 -5.44 -11.93 -5.26
C PHE A 243 -5.19 -10.99 -4.08
N VAL A 244 -4.04 -11.15 -3.42
CA VAL A 244 -3.57 -10.21 -2.39
C VAL A 244 -2.12 -9.85 -2.67
N SER A 245 -1.86 -8.57 -2.94
CA SER A 245 -0.52 -7.98 -2.92
C SER A 245 -0.18 -7.56 -1.50
N SER A 246 0.94 -8.01 -0.96
CA SER A 246 1.44 -7.58 0.36
C SER A 246 2.76 -6.86 0.23
N SER A 247 2.99 -5.86 1.08
CA SER A 247 4.26 -5.14 1.13
C SER A 247 4.77 -5.05 2.56
N PHE A 248 6.05 -5.31 2.74
CA PHE A 248 6.76 -5.17 4.02
C PHE A 248 7.62 -3.89 4.08
N SER A 249 7.50 -3.02 3.07
CA SER A 249 8.23 -1.75 3.01
C SER A 249 7.95 -0.87 4.21
N LYS A 250 6.68 -0.76 4.64
CA LYS A 250 6.25 0.16 5.71
C LYS A 250 6.25 -0.54 7.06
N SER A 251 5.56 -1.68 7.19
CA SER A 251 5.40 -2.40 8.45
C SER A 251 6.71 -2.97 9.03
N PHE A 252 7.74 -3.13 8.21
CA PHE A 252 9.08 -3.55 8.62
C PHE A 252 10.15 -2.45 8.46
N SER A 253 9.78 -1.26 8.01
CA SER A 253 10.74 -0.20 7.61
C SER A 253 11.78 -0.67 6.58
N LEU A 254 11.45 -1.65 5.75
CA LEU A 254 12.32 -2.25 4.74
C LEU A 254 12.09 -1.65 3.34
N TYR A 255 11.95 -0.33 3.25
CA TYR A 255 11.62 0.38 2.01
C TYR A 255 12.57 0.07 0.85
N GLY A 256 13.87 0.02 1.12
CA GLY A 256 14.93 -0.23 0.14
C GLY A 256 15.16 -1.70 -0.18
N GLU A 257 14.72 -2.63 0.69
CA GLU A 257 14.95 -4.06 0.54
C GLU A 257 14.01 -4.74 -0.46
N ARG A 258 12.97 -4.05 -0.90
CA ARG A 258 12.01 -4.51 -1.90
C ARG A 258 11.38 -5.87 -1.56
N VAL A 259 10.77 -5.97 -0.38
CA VAL A 259 10.14 -7.21 0.11
C VAL A 259 8.63 -7.09 0.04
N GLY A 260 8.00 -8.04 -0.62
CA GLY A 260 6.56 -8.18 -0.74
C GLY A 260 6.17 -9.60 -1.12
N ALA A 261 4.89 -9.84 -1.28
CA ALA A 261 4.37 -11.14 -1.70
C ALA A 261 3.09 -10.98 -2.53
N LEU A 262 2.92 -11.86 -3.49
CA LEU A 262 1.63 -12.13 -4.12
C LEU A 262 1.06 -13.41 -3.53
N SER A 263 -0.12 -13.32 -2.92
CA SER A 263 -0.91 -14.47 -2.50
C SER A 263 -2.15 -14.59 -3.37
N ILE A 264 -2.49 -15.82 -3.79
CA ILE A 264 -3.64 -16.12 -4.64
C ILE A 264 -4.45 -17.20 -3.95
N VAL A 265 -5.71 -16.92 -3.68
CA VAL A 265 -6.67 -17.88 -3.13
C VAL A 265 -7.43 -18.52 -4.28
N THR A 266 -7.46 -19.85 -4.30
CA THR A 266 -8.07 -20.69 -5.35
C THR A 266 -9.20 -21.54 -4.80
N GLN A 267 -9.89 -22.29 -5.67
CA GLN A 267 -11.02 -23.13 -5.28
C GLN A 267 -10.59 -24.53 -4.76
N SER A 268 -9.37 -24.96 -5.12
CA SER A 268 -8.86 -26.29 -4.73
C SER A 268 -7.33 -26.32 -4.74
N LYS A 269 -6.76 -27.35 -4.08
CA LYS A 269 -5.32 -27.63 -4.10
C LYS A 269 -4.80 -27.90 -5.52
N ASP A 270 -5.59 -28.58 -6.35
CA ASP A 270 -5.21 -28.85 -7.74
C ASP A 270 -5.14 -27.57 -8.58
N GLU A 271 -6.08 -26.64 -8.35
CA GLU A 271 -6.06 -25.34 -8.97
C GLU A 271 -4.86 -24.52 -8.50
N SER A 272 -4.56 -24.52 -7.19
CA SER A 272 -3.35 -23.89 -6.64
C SER A 272 -2.08 -24.39 -7.32
N THR A 273 -1.97 -25.71 -7.57
CA THR A 273 -0.80 -26.29 -8.24
C THR A 273 -0.66 -25.79 -9.67
N ARG A 274 -1.76 -25.69 -10.42
CA ARG A 274 -1.74 -25.15 -11.80
C ARG A 274 -1.42 -23.66 -11.81
N VAL A 275 -2.04 -22.88 -10.92
CA VAL A 275 -1.80 -21.44 -10.78
C VAL A 275 -0.35 -21.17 -10.43
N LEU A 276 0.23 -21.89 -9.46
CA LEU A 276 1.65 -21.75 -9.11
C LEU A 276 2.56 -22.03 -10.30
N SER A 277 2.27 -23.06 -11.11
CA SER A 277 3.06 -23.39 -12.28
C SER A 277 3.11 -22.26 -13.31
N GLN A 278 2.00 -21.56 -13.52
CA GLN A 278 1.94 -20.41 -14.43
C GLN A 278 2.58 -19.14 -13.81
N LEU A 279 2.38 -18.92 -12.50
CA LEU A 279 3.01 -17.82 -11.79
C LEU A 279 4.54 -17.93 -11.83
N LYS A 280 5.10 -19.13 -11.67
CA LYS A 280 6.55 -19.38 -11.85
C LYS A 280 7.05 -18.94 -13.22
N ARG A 281 6.29 -19.14 -14.29
CA ARG A 281 6.66 -18.68 -15.63
C ARG A 281 6.69 -17.16 -15.74
N VAL A 282 5.72 -16.48 -15.09
CA VAL A 282 5.69 -15.02 -15.03
C VAL A 282 6.92 -14.50 -14.27
N ILE A 283 7.19 -15.03 -13.09
CA ILE A 283 8.33 -14.64 -12.26
C ILE A 283 9.65 -14.88 -13.01
N ARG A 284 9.80 -16.07 -13.63
CA ARG A 284 11.03 -16.46 -14.34
C ARG A 284 11.41 -15.49 -15.45
N THR A 285 10.43 -14.93 -16.15
CA THR A 285 10.65 -13.98 -17.24
C THR A 285 10.72 -12.53 -16.79
N ASN A 286 10.39 -12.22 -15.53
CA ASN A 286 10.44 -10.87 -14.96
C ASN A 286 11.78 -10.64 -14.23
N TYR A 287 11.97 -11.32 -13.09
CA TYR A 287 13.18 -11.18 -12.25
C TYR A 287 13.86 -12.52 -11.91
N SER A 288 13.48 -13.60 -12.57
CA SER A 288 14.05 -14.93 -12.42
C SER A 288 13.72 -15.64 -11.11
N ASN A 289 14.08 -15.05 -9.98
CA ASN A 289 13.81 -15.47 -8.62
C ASN A 289 14.04 -14.27 -7.67
N PRO A 290 13.42 -14.26 -6.46
CA PRO A 290 13.50 -13.11 -5.58
C PRO A 290 14.86 -13.00 -4.86
N PRO A 291 15.21 -11.79 -4.36
CA PRO A 291 16.38 -11.58 -3.51
C PRO A 291 16.20 -12.25 -2.15
N ILE A 292 17.32 -12.65 -1.53
CA ILE A 292 17.31 -13.44 -0.30
C ILE A 292 17.07 -12.57 0.94
N HIS A 293 17.80 -11.44 1.07
CA HIS A 293 18.02 -10.77 2.36
C HIS A 293 16.73 -10.36 3.05
N GLY A 294 15.98 -9.47 2.44
CA GLY A 294 14.76 -8.94 3.05
C GLY A 294 13.70 -10.00 3.31
N GLY A 295 13.51 -10.96 2.37
CA GLY A 295 12.58 -12.07 2.57
C GLY A 295 12.97 -12.97 3.76
N ALA A 296 14.25 -13.23 3.94
CA ALA A 296 14.74 -14.02 5.08
C ALA A 296 14.53 -13.30 6.42
N ILE A 297 14.70 -11.97 6.46
CA ILE A 297 14.43 -11.16 7.66
C ILE A 297 12.95 -11.21 8.02
N VAL A 298 12.06 -10.96 7.06
CA VAL A 298 10.61 -11.02 7.28
C VAL A 298 10.19 -12.40 7.77
N ALA A 299 10.66 -13.48 7.12
CA ALA A 299 10.37 -14.84 7.54
C ALA A 299 10.85 -15.10 8.98
N ALA A 300 12.07 -14.70 9.33
CA ALA A 300 12.61 -14.88 10.67
C ALA A 300 11.81 -14.14 11.74
N VAL A 301 11.47 -12.88 11.51
CA VAL A 301 10.67 -12.08 12.45
C VAL A 301 9.28 -12.70 12.63
N LEU A 302 8.59 -13.02 11.55
CA LEU A 302 7.22 -13.54 11.62
C LEU A 302 7.11 -14.94 12.20
N SER A 303 8.15 -15.79 12.05
CA SER A 303 8.16 -17.16 12.54
C SER A 303 8.76 -17.34 13.93
N THR A 304 9.45 -16.33 14.48
CA THR A 304 10.04 -16.38 15.83
C THR A 304 9.15 -15.64 16.81
N PRO A 305 8.48 -16.30 17.77
CA PRO A 305 7.46 -15.66 18.61
C PRO A 305 7.94 -14.41 19.33
N ALA A 306 9.18 -14.39 19.84
CA ALA A 306 9.73 -13.22 20.53
C ALA A 306 9.95 -12.03 19.58
N LEU A 307 10.51 -12.27 18.39
CA LEU A 307 10.72 -11.23 17.39
C LEU A 307 9.38 -10.73 16.81
N ARG A 308 8.41 -11.64 16.65
CA ARG A 308 7.06 -11.30 16.22
C ARG A 308 6.39 -10.34 17.21
N ALA A 309 6.44 -10.65 18.51
CA ALA A 309 5.87 -9.81 19.54
C ALA A 309 6.57 -8.43 19.62
N GLU A 310 7.89 -8.38 19.50
CA GLU A 310 8.65 -7.12 19.45
C GLU A 310 8.24 -6.28 18.22
N TRP A 311 8.19 -6.88 17.04
CA TRP A 311 7.76 -6.21 15.82
C TRP A 311 6.32 -5.66 15.91
N GLU A 312 5.39 -6.42 16.46
CA GLU A 312 4.01 -5.97 16.65
C GLU A 312 3.92 -4.77 17.60
N ALA A 313 4.71 -4.78 18.68
CA ALA A 313 4.80 -3.66 19.62
C ALA A 313 5.42 -2.40 18.96
N GLU A 314 6.49 -2.55 18.19
CA GLU A 314 7.11 -1.45 17.45
C GLU A 314 6.14 -0.85 16.43
N LEU A 315 5.44 -1.69 15.66
CA LEU A 315 4.44 -1.25 14.69
C LEU A 315 3.24 -0.56 15.36
N ALA A 316 2.81 -1.05 16.52
CA ALA A 316 1.80 -0.38 17.34
C ALA A 316 2.24 1.02 17.76
N GLY A 317 3.49 1.17 18.21
CA GLY A 317 4.07 2.47 18.53
C GLY A 317 4.10 3.43 17.33
N MET A 318 4.43 2.94 16.13
CA MET A 318 4.37 3.73 14.90
C MET A 318 2.95 4.20 14.58
N ARG A 319 1.96 3.31 14.68
CA ARG A 319 0.53 3.61 14.48
C ARG A 319 0.02 4.65 15.48
N ASP A 320 0.33 4.47 16.76
CA ASP A 320 -0.13 5.37 17.82
C ASP A 320 0.48 6.78 17.66
N ARG A 321 1.74 6.86 17.24
CA ARG A 321 2.37 8.14 16.92
C ARG A 321 1.69 8.83 15.72
N ILE A 322 1.34 8.11 14.66
CA ILE A 322 0.58 8.69 13.53
C ILE A 322 -0.78 9.22 14.03
N ARG A 323 -1.47 8.47 14.87
CA ARG A 323 -2.74 8.91 15.48
C ARG A 323 -2.57 10.18 16.31
N ALA A 324 -1.50 10.26 17.12
CA ALA A 324 -1.18 11.46 17.87
C ALA A 324 -0.93 12.66 16.94
N MET A 325 -0.23 12.48 15.84
CA MET A 325 -0.02 13.55 14.84
C MET A 325 -1.32 13.99 14.16
N ARG A 326 -2.25 13.05 13.90
CA ARG A 326 -3.59 13.39 13.38
C ARG A 326 -4.37 14.27 14.36
N THR A 327 -4.44 13.85 15.62
CA THR A 327 -5.13 14.59 16.68
C THR A 327 -4.48 15.97 16.88
N GLY A 328 -3.16 16.01 17.03
CA GLY A 328 -2.43 17.27 17.20
C GLY A 328 -2.62 18.24 16.03
N LEU A 329 -2.62 17.75 14.79
CA LEU A 329 -2.88 18.62 13.63
C LEU A 329 -4.27 19.25 13.70
N VAL A 330 -5.30 18.48 14.01
CA VAL A 330 -6.67 18.98 14.12
C VAL A 330 -6.80 20.00 15.26
N GLU A 331 -6.21 19.74 16.42
CA GLU A 331 -6.19 20.67 17.55
C GLU A 331 -5.47 21.99 17.20
N GLN A 332 -4.33 21.90 16.55
CA GLN A 332 -3.56 23.07 16.12
C GLN A 332 -4.29 23.91 15.06
N LEU A 333 -4.99 23.28 14.12
CA LEU A 333 -5.79 23.99 13.12
C LEU A 333 -7.04 24.65 13.76
N ALA A 334 -7.70 23.98 14.69
CA ALA A 334 -8.82 24.54 15.45
C ALA A 334 -8.39 25.76 16.27
N ALA A 335 -7.23 25.70 16.94
CA ALA A 335 -6.68 26.84 17.69
C ALA A 335 -6.39 28.07 16.81
N ARG A 336 -6.06 27.85 15.54
CA ARG A 336 -5.83 28.89 14.53
C ARG A 336 -7.09 29.38 13.83
N LYS A 337 -8.26 28.85 14.22
CA LYS A 337 -9.57 29.22 13.66
C LYS A 337 -9.59 29.12 12.12
N VAL A 338 -9.07 28.02 11.60
CA VAL A 338 -9.11 27.73 10.18
C VAL A 338 -10.55 27.60 9.72
N ASP A 339 -10.93 28.29 8.63
CA ASP A 339 -12.30 28.30 8.08
C ASP A 339 -12.57 27.02 7.27
N GLN A 340 -12.28 25.88 7.87
CA GLN A 340 -12.56 24.54 7.34
C GLN A 340 -12.55 23.53 8.50
N ASP A 341 -13.51 22.59 8.52
CA ASP A 341 -13.50 21.48 9.46
C ASP A 341 -12.46 20.44 9.04
N PHE A 342 -11.53 20.12 9.94
CA PHE A 342 -10.52 19.08 9.78
C PHE A 342 -10.78 17.85 10.66
N SER A 343 -11.92 17.75 11.34
CA SER A 343 -12.24 16.64 12.24
C SER A 343 -12.20 15.26 11.56
N PHE A 344 -12.42 15.23 10.24
CA PHE A 344 -12.31 14.01 9.42
C PHE A 344 -10.91 13.39 9.45
N VAL A 345 -9.84 14.17 9.65
CA VAL A 345 -8.46 13.69 9.72
C VAL A 345 -8.28 12.67 10.84
N ILE A 346 -8.96 12.84 11.98
CA ILE A 346 -8.91 11.88 13.10
C ILE A 346 -9.61 10.57 12.74
N LYS A 347 -10.65 10.62 11.90
CA LYS A 347 -11.42 9.44 11.50
C LYS A 347 -10.69 8.61 10.43
N GLN A 348 -9.79 9.23 9.66
CA GLN A 348 -9.01 8.55 8.63
C GLN A 348 -7.94 7.65 9.25
N ARG A 349 -7.44 6.70 8.46
CA ARG A 349 -6.47 5.66 8.87
C ARG A 349 -5.22 5.68 8.03
N GLY A 350 -4.14 5.07 8.57
CA GLY A 350 -2.89 4.92 7.85
C GLY A 350 -2.06 6.20 7.77
N MET A 351 -1.15 6.24 6.81
CA MET A 351 -0.11 7.27 6.73
C MET A 351 -0.58 8.58 6.09
N PHE A 352 -1.70 8.57 5.36
CA PHE A 352 -2.13 9.70 4.53
C PHE A 352 -3.40 10.36 5.02
N SER A 353 -3.56 11.64 4.65
CA SER A 353 -4.82 12.35 4.68
C SER A 353 -5.01 13.14 3.39
N TYR A 354 -6.25 13.15 2.90
CA TYR A 354 -6.68 13.93 1.74
C TYR A 354 -7.34 15.19 2.27
N THR A 355 -6.54 16.27 2.43
CA THR A 355 -6.91 17.44 3.23
C THR A 355 -8.00 18.30 2.62
N GLY A 356 -8.22 18.19 1.30
CA GLY A 356 -9.10 19.07 0.54
C GLY A 356 -8.49 20.43 0.21
N LEU A 357 -7.19 20.60 0.46
CA LEU A 357 -6.46 21.76 -0.06
C LEU A 357 -6.47 21.72 -1.59
N THR A 358 -6.70 22.88 -2.20
CA THR A 358 -6.61 23.06 -3.65
C THR A 358 -5.16 23.00 -4.11
N THR A 359 -4.94 22.72 -5.39
CA THR A 359 -3.60 22.74 -6.00
C THR A 359 -2.90 24.09 -5.77
N ALA A 360 -3.63 25.22 -5.87
CA ALA A 360 -3.07 26.56 -5.61
C ALA A 360 -2.62 26.72 -4.15
N GLN A 361 -3.38 26.22 -3.18
CA GLN A 361 -2.99 26.25 -1.78
C GLN A 361 -1.77 25.38 -1.50
N VAL A 362 -1.70 24.18 -2.10
CA VAL A 362 -0.53 23.30 -2.00
C VAL A 362 0.71 23.95 -2.60
N GLU A 363 0.60 24.64 -3.74
CA GLU A 363 1.72 25.33 -4.35
C GLU A 363 2.20 26.51 -3.47
N ARG A 364 1.28 27.27 -2.87
CA ARG A 364 1.62 28.30 -1.88
C ARG A 364 2.34 27.71 -0.66
N MET A 365 1.91 26.56 -0.13
CA MET A 365 2.61 25.90 0.97
C MET A 365 4.07 25.59 0.60
N LYS A 366 4.31 25.17 -0.63
CA LYS A 366 5.66 24.86 -1.13
C LYS A 366 6.49 26.15 -1.31
N GLU A 367 5.93 27.15 -1.99
CA GLU A 367 6.65 28.38 -2.33
C GLU A 367 6.94 29.26 -1.12
N GLU A 368 5.91 29.51 -0.29
CA GLU A 368 6.00 30.43 0.84
C GLU A 368 6.62 29.75 2.09
N PHE A 369 6.34 28.47 2.31
CA PHE A 369 6.71 27.79 3.56
C PHE A 369 7.68 26.62 3.38
N GLY A 370 8.03 26.19 2.17
CA GLY A 370 8.88 25.04 1.97
C GLY A 370 8.23 23.69 2.39
N ILE A 371 6.91 23.64 2.39
CA ILE A 371 6.15 22.43 2.74
C ILE A 371 5.70 21.74 1.46
N TYR A 372 6.24 20.57 1.23
CA TYR A 372 6.04 19.79 0.02
C TYR A 372 4.94 18.76 0.24
N ALA A 373 3.80 18.95 -0.39
CA ALA A 373 2.65 18.04 -0.42
C ALA A 373 2.30 17.68 -1.88
N VAL A 374 1.50 16.63 -2.07
CA VAL A 374 1.04 16.26 -3.41
C VAL A 374 -0.01 17.27 -3.87
N GLY A 375 0.05 17.74 -5.13
CA GLY A 375 -0.83 18.78 -5.67
C GLY A 375 -2.34 18.52 -5.56
N THR A 376 -2.73 17.27 -5.34
CA THR A 376 -4.11 16.85 -5.05
C THR A 376 -4.58 17.14 -3.62
N GLY A 377 -3.72 17.67 -2.75
CA GLY A 377 -4.01 17.91 -1.34
C GLY A 377 -3.73 16.71 -0.43
N ARG A 378 -3.06 15.64 -0.93
CA ARG A 378 -2.61 14.54 -0.08
C ARG A 378 -1.39 14.94 0.74
N ILE A 379 -1.44 14.70 2.05
CA ILE A 379 -0.30 14.82 2.97
C ILE A 379 0.01 13.50 3.65
N CYS A 380 1.29 13.28 3.99
CA CYS A 380 1.75 12.14 4.77
C CYS A 380 1.81 12.53 6.25
N LEU A 381 0.84 12.08 7.05
CA LEU A 381 0.78 12.33 8.51
C LEU A 381 1.94 11.64 9.24
N ALA A 382 2.48 10.54 8.69
CA ALA A 382 3.62 9.83 9.24
C ALA A 382 4.95 10.60 9.15
N ALA A 383 4.98 11.70 8.39
CA ALA A 383 6.13 12.61 8.29
C ALA A 383 6.02 13.81 9.25
N LEU A 384 4.87 14.00 9.91
CA LEU A 384 4.74 14.97 11.00
C LEU A 384 5.49 14.48 12.23
N ASN A 385 5.95 15.41 13.05
CA ASN A 385 6.57 15.17 14.34
C ASN A 385 6.33 16.37 15.27
N THR A 386 6.70 16.24 16.55
CA THR A 386 6.49 17.29 17.55
C THR A 386 7.20 18.61 17.23
N LYS A 387 8.23 18.59 16.36
CA LYS A 387 9.03 19.76 15.99
C LYS A 387 8.48 20.51 14.76
N ASN A 388 7.75 19.81 13.86
CA ASN A 388 7.24 20.40 12.62
C ASN A 388 5.73 20.62 12.60
N LEU A 389 4.98 19.99 13.52
CA LEU A 389 3.53 20.00 13.55
C LEU A 389 2.96 21.42 13.62
N ASP A 390 3.47 22.24 14.51
CA ASP A 390 3.04 23.62 14.71
C ASP A 390 3.28 24.46 13.45
N TYR A 391 4.48 24.37 12.87
CA TYR A 391 4.84 25.04 11.63
C TYR A 391 3.97 24.64 10.43
N VAL A 392 3.66 23.34 10.31
CA VAL A 392 2.77 22.84 9.27
C VAL A 392 1.34 23.36 9.47
N ALA A 393 0.86 23.43 10.71
CA ALA A 393 -0.45 23.96 11.02
C ALA A 393 -0.54 25.47 10.71
N ASP A 394 0.51 26.25 11.00
CA ASP A 394 0.61 27.68 10.62
C ASP A 394 0.50 27.87 9.10
N ALA A 395 1.23 27.07 8.34
CA ALA A 395 1.22 27.15 6.88
C ALA A 395 -0.16 26.77 6.29
N ILE A 396 -0.79 25.69 6.78
CA ILE A 396 -2.13 25.30 6.34
C ILE A 396 -3.14 26.41 6.65
N ALA A 397 -3.10 26.99 7.86
CA ALA A 397 -3.96 28.09 8.25
C ALA A 397 -3.75 29.33 7.35
N ALA A 398 -2.50 29.68 7.06
CA ALA A 398 -2.17 30.84 6.22
C ALA A 398 -2.68 30.69 4.78
N VAL A 399 -2.65 29.50 4.19
CA VAL A 399 -3.11 29.29 2.80
C VAL A 399 -4.62 29.11 2.68
N ILE A 400 -5.33 28.76 3.78
CA ILE A 400 -6.79 28.63 3.78
C ILE A 400 -7.47 29.96 4.11
N ASN A 401 -6.99 30.69 5.14
CA ASN A 401 -7.61 31.92 5.63
C ASN A 401 -7.28 33.17 4.77
N ALA A 402 -6.44 33.01 3.75
CA ALA A 402 -6.10 34.08 2.78
C ALA A 402 -7.01 34.00 1.55
#